data_3c9866940576c4bda1b839bbb5473e50
#
_entry.id   3c9866940576c4bda1b839bbb5473e50
#
_cell.length_a   1.000
_cell.length_b   1.000
_cell.length_c   1.000
_cell.angle_alpha   90.00
_cell.angle_beta   90.00
_cell.angle_gamma   90.00
#
_symmetry.space_group_name_H-M   'P 1'
#
loop_
_entity.id
_entity.type
_entity.pdbx_description
1 polymer ?
#
loop_
_entity_poly.entity_id
_entity_poly.type
_entity_poly.pdbx_seq_one_letter_code
_entity_poly.pdbx_strand_id
1 'polypeptide(L)'
;VPHFAVDLSHIDEPHKHPALKEAGEFTDIREISLNLPREDGGLLAYSRAIAQWHKTHRFCGRCGHPSEPKDGGHMRLCTNPDCNTQHFPRTDMAVIMLVSSGDKVILGRKKEWAEDRFSILAGFVEPGETIEGAVAREVMEEVGIPITNIRYHSSQPWPFPSNLMLGFFAEAESETINIIDDELAEARWFTREELLDEAKAYAEKPHSVSIARRLISEWTLGIEP
;
A
#
# COMPACT_ATOMS: atom_id res chain seq x y z
N VAL A 1 -9.89 9.87 -23.67
CA VAL A 1 -9.12 8.98 -24.55
C VAL A 1 -9.12 7.60 -23.94
N PRO A 2 -9.40 6.48 -24.68
CA PRO A 2 -9.30 5.13 -24.16
C PRO A 2 -7.83 4.78 -23.86
N HIS A 3 -7.60 4.06 -22.76
CA HIS A 3 -6.29 3.56 -22.35
C HIS A 3 -6.31 2.03 -22.33
N PHE A 4 -5.22 1.41 -22.75
CA PHE A 4 -5.09 -0.05 -22.81
C PHE A 4 -3.83 -0.47 -22.05
N ALA A 5 -3.96 -1.51 -21.21
CA ALA A 5 -2.84 -2.17 -20.58
C ALA A 5 -2.62 -3.54 -21.23
N VAL A 6 -1.37 -3.88 -21.52
CA VAL A 6 -0.99 -5.16 -22.13
C VAL A 6 0.01 -5.85 -21.22
N ASP A 7 -0.30 -7.09 -20.81
CA ASP A 7 0.63 -7.96 -20.09
C ASP A 7 1.62 -8.61 -21.07
N LEU A 8 2.89 -8.28 -20.90
CA LEU A 8 4.00 -8.82 -21.71
C LEU A 8 4.79 -9.90 -20.97
N SER A 9 4.30 -10.42 -19.85
CA SER A 9 5.00 -11.43 -19.02
C SER A 9 5.29 -12.74 -19.76
N HIS A 10 4.69 -12.96 -20.92
CA HIS A 10 4.91 -14.13 -21.77
C HIS A 10 6.07 -13.95 -22.78
N ILE A 11 6.64 -12.76 -22.85
CA ILE A 11 7.76 -12.44 -23.73
C ILE A 11 9.04 -12.40 -22.87
N ASP A 12 9.99 -13.25 -23.18
CA ASP A 12 11.32 -13.18 -22.61
C ASP A 12 12.00 -11.90 -23.09
N GLU A 13 12.51 -11.06 -22.17
CA GLU A 13 13.21 -9.81 -22.47
C GLU A 13 12.43 -8.86 -23.41
N PRO A 14 11.23 -8.39 -23.02
CA PRO A 14 10.37 -7.54 -23.86
C PRO A 14 11.06 -6.25 -24.32
N HIS A 15 12.04 -5.75 -23.56
CA HIS A 15 12.86 -4.59 -23.92
C HIS A 15 13.75 -4.81 -25.16
N LYS A 16 14.02 -6.07 -25.53
CA LYS A 16 14.78 -6.44 -26.75
C LYS A 16 13.88 -6.71 -27.95
N HIS A 17 12.56 -6.77 -27.75
CA HIS A 17 11.63 -7.08 -28.84
C HIS A 17 11.62 -5.97 -29.90
N PRO A 18 11.76 -6.29 -31.22
CA PRO A 18 11.91 -5.27 -32.27
C PRO A 18 10.80 -4.23 -32.31
N ALA A 19 9.55 -4.61 -32.06
CA ALA A 19 8.40 -3.71 -32.04
C ALA A 19 8.34 -2.80 -30.80
N LEU A 20 9.08 -3.10 -29.73
CA LEU A 20 9.04 -2.38 -28.46
C LEU A 20 10.30 -1.55 -28.23
N LYS A 21 11.43 -1.94 -28.86
CA LYS A 21 12.74 -1.31 -28.69
C LYS A 21 12.75 0.20 -28.99
N GLU A 22 11.90 0.65 -29.92
CA GLU A 22 11.81 2.06 -30.31
C GLU A 22 10.60 2.77 -29.67
N ALA A 23 9.73 2.03 -28.94
CA ALA A 23 8.51 2.58 -28.34
C ALA A 23 8.75 3.29 -26.99
N GLY A 24 9.88 2.99 -26.33
CA GLY A 24 10.22 3.58 -25.05
C GLY A 24 11.15 2.69 -24.22
N GLU A 25 11.32 3.06 -22.96
CA GLU A 25 12.14 2.34 -22.00
C GLU A 25 11.26 1.65 -20.95
N PHE A 26 11.62 0.42 -20.56
CA PHE A 26 10.99 -0.28 -19.46
C PHE A 26 11.55 0.22 -18.14
N THR A 27 10.67 0.74 -17.28
CA THR A 27 11.06 1.32 -15.99
C THR A 27 10.21 0.71 -14.86
N ASP A 28 10.78 0.58 -13.66
CA ASP A 28 10.01 0.16 -12.49
C ASP A 28 8.96 1.22 -12.15
N ILE A 29 7.71 0.78 -11.97
CA ILE A 29 6.58 1.68 -11.67
C ILE A 29 6.78 2.45 -10.35
N ARG A 30 7.54 1.89 -9.39
CA ARG A 30 7.83 2.56 -8.12
C ARG A 30 8.76 3.76 -8.33
N GLU A 31 9.69 3.65 -9.27
CA GLU A 31 10.64 4.73 -9.60
C GLU A 31 9.96 5.82 -10.42
N ILE A 32 9.25 5.42 -11.48
CA ILE A 32 8.63 6.38 -12.39
C ILE A 32 7.46 7.12 -11.75
N SER A 33 6.71 6.47 -10.84
CA SER A 33 5.53 7.07 -10.20
C SER A 33 5.84 8.32 -9.39
N LEU A 34 7.10 8.50 -8.96
CA LEU A 34 7.57 9.71 -8.27
C LEU A 34 7.64 10.95 -9.18
N ASN A 35 7.71 10.76 -10.50
CA ASN A 35 7.93 11.81 -11.49
C ASN A 35 6.72 12.02 -12.42
N LEU A 36 5.65 11.24 -12.25
CA LEU A 36 4.47 11.33 -13.11
C LEU A 36 3.42 12.32 -12.58
N PRO A 37 2.65 12.95 -13.47
CA PRO A 37 1.42 13.61 -13.09
C PRO A 37 0.51 12.64 -12.33
N ARG A 38 -0.24 13.16 -11.35
CA ARG A 38 -1.10 12.36 -10.47
C ARG A 38 -2.09 11.46 -11.23
N GLU A 39 -2.62 11.95 -12.34
CA GLU A 39 -3.56 11.21 -13.20
C GLU A 39 -2.90 10.02 -13.86
N ASP A 40 -1.69 10.20 -14.40
CA ASP A 40 -0.92 9.13 -15.06
C ASP A 40 -0.47 8.07 -14.05
N GLY A 41 -0.04 8.50 -12.86
CA GLY A 41 0.28 7.60 -11.75
C GLY A 41 -0.91 6.76 -11.32
N GLY A 42 -2.11 7.32 -11.27
CA GLY A 42 -3.37 6.62 -11.02
C GLY A 42 -3.70 5.57 -12.08
N LEU A 43 -3.55 5.92 -13.37
CA LEU A 43 -3.76 4.99 -14.48
C LEU A 43 -2.77 3.83 -14.46
N LEU A 44 -1.51 4.08 -14.16
CA LEU A 44 -0.49 3.02 -14.05
C LEU A 44 -0.77 2.10 -12.86
N ALA A 45 -1.11 2.65 -11.70
CA ALA A 45 -1.48 1.85 -10.52
C ALA A 45 -2.68 0.94 -10.82
N TYR A 46 -3.71 1.49 -11.46
CA TYR A 46 -4.90 0.74 -11.86
C TYR A 46 -4.56 -0.35 -12.89
N SER A 47 -3.81 -0.01 -13.94
CA SER A 47 -3.40 -0.95 -14.99
C SER A 47 -2.61 -2.11 -14.42
N ARG A 48 -1.66 -1.84 -13.51
CA ARG A 48 -0.89 -2.86 -12.81
C ARG A 48 -1.78 -3.77 -11.96
N ALA A 49 -2.71 -3.21 -11.17
CA ALA A 49 -3.60 -3.99 -10.32
C ALA A 49 -4.46 -4.95 -11.15
N ILE A 50 -5.06 -4.45 -12.24
CA ILE A 50 -5.89 -5.27 -13.14
C ILE A 50 -5.06 -6.34 -13.86
N ALA A 51 -3.89 -6.02 -14.39
CA ALA A 51 -3.02 -6.99 -15.04
C ALA A 51 -2.60 -8.10 -14.07
N GLN A 52 -2.19 -7.75 -12.86
CA GLN A 52 -1.84 -8.70 -11.81
C GLN A 52 -3.03 -9.58 -11.42
N TRP A 53 -4.22 -9.01 -11.28
CA TRP A 53 -5.43 -9.77 -10.99
C TRP A 53 -5.75 -10.78 -12.09
N HIS A 54 -5.70 -10.40 -13.36
CA HIS A 54 -5.89 -11.32 -14.48
C HIS A 54 -4.88 -12.46 -14.52
N LYS A 55 -3.62 -12.17 -14.15
CA LYS A 55 -2.55 -13.16 -14.10
C LYS A 55 -2.81 -14.23 -13.03
N THR A 56 -3.33 -13.83 -11.88
CA THR A 56 -3.48 -14.71 -10.70
C THR A 56 -4.87 -15.34 -10.57
N HIS A 57 -5.92 -14.81 -11.21
CA HIS A 57 -7.31 -15.25 -11.05
C HIS A 57 -7.86 -15.91 -12.34
N ARG A 58 -7.10 -16.82 -12.92
CA ARG A 58 -7.43 -17.49 -14.18
C ARG A 58 -8.51 -18.55 -14.05
N PHE A 59 -8.77 -19.04 -12.85
CA PHE A 59 -9.72 -20.08 -12.55
C PHE A 59 -10.80 -19.58 -11.59
N CYS A 60 -12.01 -20.18 -11.71
CA CYS A 60 -13.13 -19.87 -10.83
C CYS A 60 -12.89 -20.40 -9.42
N GLY A 61 -12.92 -19.53 -8.41
CA GLY A 61 -12.75 -19.91 -7.00
C GLY A 61 -13.88 -20.76 -6.44
N ARG A 62 -15.04 -20.85 -7.15
CA ARG A 62 -16.18 -21.66 -6.72
C ARG A 62 -16.13 -23.10 -7.26
N CYS A 63 -15.76 -23.31 -8.52
CA CYS A 63 -15.84 -24.63 -9.18
C CYS A 63 -14.57 -25.06 -9.89
N GLY A 64 -13.50 -24.27 -9.87
CA GLY A 64 -12.21 -24.61 -10.45
C GLY A 64 -12.10 -24.52 -11.97
N HIS A 65 -13.20 -24.27 -12.72
CA HIS A 65 -13.14 -24.11 -14.16
C HIS A 65 -12.44 -22.82 -14.57
N PRO A 66 -11.87 -22.73 -15.79
CA PRO A 66 -11.31 -21.50 -16.30
C PRO A 66 -12.32 -20.35 -16.26
N SER A 67 -11.84 -19.14 -16.14
CA SER A 67 -12.63 -17.93 -16.24
C SER A 67 -12.13 -17.04 -17.39
N GLU A 68 -13.01 -16.29 -18.01
CA GLU A 68 -12.71 -15.39 -19.12
C GLU A 68 -12.93 -13.92 -18.73
N PRO A 69 -12.09 -12.99 -19.22
CA PRO A 69 -12.32 -11.57 -19.03
C PRO A 69 -13.56 -11.10 -19.77
N LYS A 70 -14.35 -10.25 -19.12
CA LYS A 70 -15.54 -9.56 -19.66
C LYS A 70 -15.45 -8.07 -19.29
N ASP A 71 -16.34 -7.26 -19.82
CA ASP A 71 -16.50 -5.85 -19.54
C ASP A 71 -15.17 -5.05 -19.62
N GLY A 72 -14.47 -5.22 -20.75
CA GLY A 72 -13.18 -4.56 -20.95
C GLY A 72 -12.08 -4.99 -19.98
N GLY A 73 -12.23 -6.13 -19.30
CA GLY A 73 -11.27 -6.65 -18.31
C GLY A 73 -11.64 -6.32 -16.85
N HIS A 74 -12.77 -5.65 -16.61
CA HIS A 74 -13.18 -5.29 -15.23
C HIS A 74 -13.92 -6.40 -14.50
N MET A 75 -14.22 -7.51 -15.15
CA MET A 75 -14.84 -8.71 -14.60
C MET A 75 -14.26 -9.96 -15.26
N ARG A 76 -14.27 -11.09 -14.56
CA ARG A 76 -14.05 -12.41 -15.14
C ARG A 76 -15.29 -13.27 -14.91
N LEU A 77 -15.66 -14.03 -15.92
CA LEU A 77 -16.82 -14.92 -15.88
C LEU A 77 -16.37 -16.38 -15.94
N CYS A 78 -16.90 -17.22 -15.07
CA CYS A 78 -16.67 -18.66 -15.11
C CYS A 78 -17.21 -19.25 -16.42
N THR A 79 -16.41 -20.09 -17.09
CA THR A 79 -16.79 -20.73 -18.36
C THR A 79 -17.71 -21.95 -18.20
N ASN A 80 -17.88 -22.45 -16.95
CA ASN A 80 -18.83 -23.52 -16.67
C ASN A 80 -20.25 -22.97 -16.65
N PRO A 81 -21.15 -23.41 -17.59
CA PRO A 81 -22.52 -22.90 -17.70
C PRO A 81 -23.37 -23.18 -16.46
N ASP A 82 -23.07 -24.26 -15.71
CA ASP A 82 -23.77 -24.58 -14.45
C ASP A 82 -23.32 -23.75 -13.25
N CYS A 83 -22.18 -23.06 -13.36
CA CYS A 83 -21.64 -22.21 -12.33
C CYS A 83 -21.85 -20.73 -12.61
N ASN A 84 -21.40 -20.27 -13.75
CA ASN A 84 -21.56 -18.91 -14.28
C ASN A 84 -21.23 -17.79 -13.26
N THR A 85 -20.28 -18.05 -12.34
CA THR A 85 -19.91 -17.09 -11.28
C THR A 85 -19.10 -15.95 -11.87
N GLN A 86 -19.46 -14.73 -11.49
CA GLN A 86 -18.70 -13.52 -11.79
C GLN A 86 -17.64 -13.29 -10.71
N HIS A 87 -16.45 -12.86 -11.13
CA HIS A 87 -15.34 -12.49 -10.26
C HIS A 87 -14.92 -11.06 -10.57
N PHE A 88 -14.70 -10.29 -9.53
CA PHE A 88 -14.30 -8.90 -9.60
C PHE A 88 -12.86 -8.71 -9.09
N PRO A 89 -12.17 -7.63 -9.49
CA PRO A 89 -10.83 -7.34 -9.01
C PRO A 89 -10.76 -7.33 -7.49
N ARG A 90 -9.66 -7.85 -6.97
CA ARG A 90 -9.39 -7.87 -5.53
C ARG A 90 -8.64 -6.61 -5.12
N THR A 91 -9.04 -6.04 -4.00
CA THR A 91 -8.32 -4.98 -3.30
C THR A 91 -8.18 -5.38 -1.84
N ASP A 92 -6.95 -5.52 -1.36
CA ASP A 92 -6.65 -5.89 0.02
C ASP A 92 -6.48 -4.61 0.84
N MET A 93 -7.35 -4.41 1.82
CA MET A 93 -7.28 -3.25 2.70
C MET A 93 -6.21 -3.45 3.76
N ALA A 94 -5.33 -2.46 3.90
CA ALA A 94 -4.33 -2.40 4.95
C ALA A 94 -4.40 -1.03 5.64
N VAL A 95 -4.39 -1.03 6.96
CA VAL A 95 -4.26 0.19 7.76
C VAL A 95 -2.78 0.56 7.92
N ILE A 96 -2.50 1.84 7.98
CA ILE A 96 -1.18 2.39 8.27
C ILE A 96 -1.37 3.58 9.19
N MET A 97 -0.70 3.59 10.35
CA MET A 97 -1.02 4.53 11.40
C MET A 97 0.21 5.20 11.98
N LEU A 98 0.11 6.51 12.12
CA LEU A 98 1.03 7.29 12.92
C LEU A 98 0.48 7.40 14.33
N VAL A 99 1.18 6.78 15.28
CA VAL A 99 0.81 6.78 16.70
C VAL A 99 1.73 7.73 17.44
N SER A 100 1.15 8.76 18.05
CA SER A 100 1.90 9.81 18.77
C SER A 100 1.70 9.75 20.28
N SER A 101 2.72 10.21 21.03
CA SER A 101 2.64 10.54 22.44
C SER A 101 3.31 11.91 22.65
N GLY A 102 2.51 12.96 22.80
CA GLY A 102 3.01 14.34 22.88
C GLY A 102 3.78 14.76 21.62
N ASP A 103 5.08 15.01 21.78
CA ASP A 103 5.99 15.42 20.69
C ASP A 103 6.77 14.27 20.04
N LYS A 104 6.37 13.03 20.32
CA LYS A 104 7.01 11.82 19.80
C LYS A 104 6.04 10.98 19.00
N VAL A 105 6.57 10.20 18.05
CA VAL A 105 5.86 9.15 17.30
C VAL A 105 6.62 7.84 17.41
N ILE A 106 5.89 6.72 17.43
CA ILE A 106 6.51 5.41 17.38
C ILE A 106 6.73 5.00 15.93
N LEU A 107 7.94 4.55 15.63
CA LEU A 107 8.29 3.94 14.35
C LEU A 107 8.88 2.55 14.59
N GLY A 108 8.57 1.63 13.68
CA GLY A 108 9.05 0.26 13.67
C GLY A 108 10.01 -0.02 12.51
N ARG A 109 10.89 -0.99 12.70
CA ARG A 109 11.81 -1.50 11.68
C ARG A 109 11.62 -3.00 11.51
N LYS A 110 11.35 -3.45 10.29
CA LYS A 110 11.28 -4.87 9.96
C LYS A 110 12.67 -5.49 9.90
N LYS A 111 12.77 -6.81 10.18
CA LYS A 111 14.04 -7.55 10.23
C LYS A 111 14.86 -7.49 8.94
N GLU A 112 14.19 -7.43 7.80
CA GLU A 112 14.79 -7.37 6.47
C GLU A 112 15.17 -5.96 5.99
N TRP A 113 14.89 -4.93 6.79
CA TRP A 113 15.24 -3.54 6.44
C TRP A 113 16.62 -3.17 6.94
N ALA A 114 17.23 -2.18 6.29
CA ALA A 114 18.47 -1.57 6.76
C ALA A 114 18.28 -0.99 8.19
N GLU A 115 19.38 -0.93 8.96
CA GLU A 115 19.34 -0.55 10.37
C GLU A 115 18.83 0.88 10.63
N ASP A 116 18.97 1.76 9.65
CA ASP A 116 18.54 3.16 9.70
C ASP A 116 17.13 3.38 9.12
N ARG A 117 16.47 2.32 8.60
CA ARG A 117 15.18 2.43 7.95
C ARG A 117 14.03 2.12 8.89
N PHE A 118 13.33 3.16 9.34
CA PHE A 118 12.11 3.05 10.14
C PHE A 118 10.87 3.52 9.36
N SER A 119 9.71 3.05 9.76
CA SER A 119 8.41 3.48 9.22
C SER A 119 7.34 3.42 10.31
N ILE A 120 6.20 4.04 10.05
CA ILE A 120 5.01 3.87 10.87
C ILE A 120 4.44 2.45 10.72
N LEU A 121 3.69 2.00 11.74
CA LEU A 121 3.09 0.68 11.84
C LEU A 121 2.03 0.47 10.77
N ALA A 122 1.87 -0.78 10.31
CA ALA A 122 0.88 -1.08 9.27
C ALA A 122 0.57 -2.58 9.21
N GLY A 123 -0.73 -2.92 9.09
CA GLY A 123 -1.18 -4.28 8.95
C GLY A 123 -2.46 -4.44 8.14
N PHE A 124 -2.91 -5.66 7.94
CA PHE A 124 -4.10 -5.94 7.14
C PHE A 124 -5.38 -5.87 7.98
N VAL A 125 -6.46 -5.40 7.34
CA VAL A 125 -7.80 -5.51 7.92
C VAL A 125 -8.29 -6.94 7.77
N GLU A 126 -8.73 -7.56 8.86
CA GLU A 126 -9.24 -8.92 8.87
C GLU A 126 -10.73 -9.00 8.49
N PRO A 127 -11.21 -10.13 7.95
CA PRO A 127 -12.61 -10.31 7.62
C PRO A 127 -13.54 -10.13 8.84
N GLY A 128 -14.47 -9.18 8.74
CA GLY A 128 -15.43 -8.88 9.80
C GLY A 128 -14.97 -7.83 10.81
N GLU A 129 -13.75 -7.32 10.66
CA GLU A 129 -13.18 -6.26 11.49
C GLU A 129 -13.56 -4.88 10.97
N THR A 130 -13.70 -3.90 11.87
CA THR A 130 -13.76 -2.49 11.48
C THR A 130 -12.36 -1.95 11.22
N ILE A 131 -12.25 -0.89 10.41
CA ILE A 131 -10.94 -0.31 10.09
C ILE A 131 -10.26 0.26 11.33
N GLU A 132 -11.02 0.91 12.23
CA GLU A 132 -10.52 1.43 13.51
C GLU A 132 -10.12 0.29 14.46
N GLY A 133 -10.85 -0.83 14.42
CA GLY A 133 -10.50 -2.05 15.17
C GLY A 133 -9.16 -2.60 14.70
N ALA A 134 -8.94 -2.68 13.37
CA ALA A 134 -7.66 -3.10 12.79
C ALA A 134 -6.51 -2.20 13.23
N VAL A 135 -6.70 -0.86 13.24
CA VAL A 135 -5.67 0.08 13.72
C VAL A 135 -5.29 -0.23 15.17
N ALA A 136 -6.28 -0.42 16.05
CA ALA A 136 -6.02 -0.70 17.47
C ALA A 136 -5.35 -2.07 17.69
N ARG A 137 -5.80 -3.10 16.97
CA ARG A 137 -5.25 -4.45 17.05
C ARG A 137 -3.79 -4.49 16.58
N GLU A 138 -3.49 -3.94 15.39
CA GLU A 138 -2.13 -3.94 14.83
C GLU A 138 -1.13 -3.23 15.77
N VAL A 139 -1.47 -2.07 16.32
CA VAL A 139 -0.60 -1.38 17.28
C VAL A 139 -0.40 -2.21 18.54
N MET A 140 -1.46 -2.88 19.02
CA MET A 140 -1.36 -3.74 20.19
C MET A 140 -0.49 -4.98 19.91
N GLU A 141 -0.62 -5.60 18.72
CA GLU A 141 0.12 -6.81 18.33
C GLU A 141 1.61 -6.50 18.08
N GLU A 142 1.92 -5.41 17.36
CA GLU A 142 3.29 -5.07 17.00
C GLU A 142 4.10 -4.49 18.18
N VAL A 143 3.49 -3.62 19.01
CA VAL A 143 4.23 -2.83 20.02
C VAL A 143 3.62 -2.84 21.43
N GLY A 144 2.47 -3.52 21.64
CA GLY A 144 1.84 -3.66 22.95
C GLY A 144 1.28 -2.37 23.55
N ILE A 145 0.97 -1.37 22.73
CA ILE A 145 0.52 -0.05 23.18
C ILE A 145 -0.99 0.10 22.93
N PRO A 146 -1.81 0.33 23.96
CA PRO A 146 -3.19 0.74 23.77
C PRO A 146 -3.25 2.16 23.21
N ILE A 147 -4.22 2.41 22.30
CA ILE A 147 -4.37 3.68 21.62
C ILE A 147 -5.79 4.23 21.70
N THR A 148 -5.90 5.53 21.56
CA THR A 148 -7.15 6.27 21.53
C THR A 148 -7.14 7.31 20.40
N ASN A 149 -8.22 8.07 20.24
CA ASN A 149 -8.36 9.17 19.28
C ASN A 149 -7.95 8.76 17.86
N ILE A 150 -8.43 7.59 17.40
CA ILE A 150 -8.16 7.07 16.06
C ILE A 150 -8.89 7.92 15.03
N ARG A 151 -8.14 8.58 14.12
CA ARG A 151 -8.69 9.51 13.11
C ARG A 151 -8.21 9.11 11.72
N TYR A 152 -9.15 8.87 10.80
CA TYR A 152 -8.82 8.65 9.39
C TYR A 152 -8.23 9.92 8.77
N HIS A 153 -7.16 9.73 7.98
CA HIS A 153 -6.50 10.81 7.26
C HIS A 153 -6.73 10.73 5.75
N SER A 154 -6.25 9.70 5.11
CA SER A 154 -6.31 9.55 3.65
C SER A 154 -6.07 8.10 3.23
N SER A 155 -6.27 7.82 1.93
CA SER A 155 -5.97 6.53 1.36
C SER A 155 -4.99 6.62 0.19
N GLN A 156 -4.28 5.53 -0.06
CA GLN A 156 -3.34 5.40 -1.16
C GLN A 156 -3.46 4.02 -1.82
N PRO A 157 -3.76 3.93 -3.14
CA PRO A 157 -3.60 2.70 -3.90
C PRO A 157 -2.14 2.23 -3.84
N TRP A 158 -1.94 0.96 -3.49
CA TRP A 158 -0.63 0.33 -3.39
C TRP A 158 -0.65 -1.03 -4.09
N PRO A 159 -0.61 -1.06 -5.46
CA PRO A 159 -0.80 -2.27 -6.27
C PRO A 159 0.44 -3.18 -6.24
N PHE A 160 0.93 -3.53 -5.06
CA PHE A 160 2.05 -4.42 -4.80
C PHE A 160 1.68 -5.47 -3.73
N PRO A 161 0.88 -6.51 -4.10
CA PRO A 161 0.24 -6.69 -5.44
C PRO A 161 -1.10 -5.99 -5.62
N SER A 162 -1.91 -5.76 -4.59
CA SER A 162 -3.33 -5.33 -4.71
C SER A 162 -3.83 -4.54 -3.50
N ASN A 163 -2.97 -3.83 -2.80
CA ASN A 163 -3.33 -3.19 -1.53
C ASN A 163 -3.96 -1.80 -1.74
N LEU A 164 -4.87 -1.44 -0.82
CA LEU A 164 -5.29 -0.07 -0.55
C LEU A 164 -4.83 0.27 0.87
N MET A 165 -3.90 1.21 0.98
CA MET A 165 -3.44 1.72 2.27
C MET A 165 -4.42 2.77 2.79
N LEU A 166 -4.85 2.62 4.05
CA LEU A 166 -5.76 3.52 4.75
C LEU A 166 -4.97 4.17 5.90
N GLY A 167 -4.70 5.45 5.80
CA GLY A 167 -3.85 6.21 6.71
C GLY A 167 -4.63 6.79 7.89
N PHE A 168 -4.05 6.64 9.08
CA PHE A 168 -4.64 7.11 10.34
C PHE A 168 -3.63 7.86 11.21
N PHE A 169 -4.15 8.75 12.04
CA PHE A 169 -3.49 9.25 13.24
C PHE A 169 -4.14 8.62 14.47
N ALA A 170 -3.34 8.34 15.50
CA ALA A 170 -3.83 7.87 16.79
C ALA A 170 -2.93 8.38 17.92
N GLU A 171 -3.42 8.34 19.15
CA GLU A 171 -2.70 8.73 20.36
C GLU A 171 -2.43 7.52 21.24
N ALA A 172 -1.18 7.36 21.68
CA ALA A 172 -0.79 6.29 22.58
C ALA A 172 -1.24 6.60 24.02
N GLU A 173 -1.79 5.60 24.70
CA GLU A 173 -2.11 5.69 26.14
C GLU A 173 -0.92 5.33 27.04
N SER A 174 0.16 4.80 26.47
CA SER A 174 1.40 4.42 27.17
C SER A 174 2.60 4.59 26.24
N GLU A 175 3.76 4.94 26.80
CA GLU A 175 5.04 4.95 26.05
C GLU A 175 5.84 3.64 26.21
N THR A 176 5.33 2.68 26.97
CA THR A 176 6.03 1.40 27.20
C THR A 176 5.88 0.50 25.98
N ILE A 177 6.97 0.34 25.22
CA ILE A 177 7.01 -0.54 24.05
C ILE A 177 7.25 -1.98 24.51
N ASN A 178 6.43 -2.89 24.01
CA ASN A 178 6.58 -4.33 24.17
C ASN A 178 6.37 -5.01 22.81
N ILE A 179 7.44 -5.31 22.10
CA ILE A 179 7.38 -6.04 20.83
C ILE A 179 6.94 -7.47 21.15
N ILE A 180 5.72 -7.82 20.71
CA ILE A 180 5.06 -9.08 21.05
C ILE A 180 5.28 -10.13 19.96
N ASP A 181 5.24 -9.68 18.69
CA ASP A 181 5.40 -10.57 17.54
C ASP A 181 6.83 -10.56 16.97
N ASP A 182 7.03 -11.42 15.98
CA ASP A 182 8.32 -11.58 15.31
C ASP A 182 8.46 -10.69 14.05
N GLU A 183 7.51 -9.80 13.77
CA GLU A 183 7.53 -8.97 12.55
C GLU A 183 8.52 -7.82 12.67
N LEU A 184 8.58 -7.17 13.82
CA LEU A 184 9.49 -6.07 14.06
C LEU A 184 10.82 -6.54 14.67
N ALA A 185 11.92 -6.02 14.14
CA ALA A 185 13.24 -6.14 14.75
C ALA A 185 13.45 -5.11 15.86
N GLU A 186 12.82 -3.93 15.71
CA GLU A 186 12.97 -2.79 16.61
C GLU A 186 11.76 -1.87 16.49
N ALA A 187 11.34 -1.28 17.61
CA ALA A 187 10.43 -0.14 17.65
C ALA A 187 10.93 0.88 18.67
N ARG A 188 10.87 2.17 18.32
CA ARG A 188 11.26 3.24 19.24
C ARG A 188 10.50 4.53 18.98
N TRP A 189 10.49 5.40 19.97
CA TRP A 189 9.97 6.75 19.88
C TRP A 189 10.96 7.67 19.20
N PHE A 190 10.47 8.48 18.26
CA PHE A 190 11.19 9.54 17.57
C PHE A 190 10.55 10.88 17.89
N THR A 191 11.35 11.88 18.18
CA THR A 191 10.88 13.25 18.39
C THR A 191 10.65 13.96 17.05
N ARG A 192 9.88 15.07 17.09
CA ARG A 192 9.72 15.95 15.90
C ARG A 192 11.07 16.48 15.41
N GLU A 193 12.00 16.78 16.31
CA GLU A 193 13.33 17.28 15.96
C GLU A 193 14.13 16.26 15.16
N GLU A 194 14.12 14.98 15.58
CA GLU A 194 14.81 13.89 14.86
C GLU A 194 14.27 13.67 13.45
N LEU A 195 12.99 13.96 13.19
CA LEU A 195 12.33 13.75 11.91
C LEU A 195 12.27 14.99 11.01
N LEU A 196 12.72 16.15 11.52
CA LEU A 196 12.48 17.45 10.88
C LEU A 196 13.12 17.58 9.50
N ASP A 197 14.35 17.10 9.33
CA ASP A 197 15.07 17.23 8.06
C ASP A 197 14.44 16.33 6.98
N GLU A 198 14.02 15.12 7.34
CA GLU A 198 13.31 14.22 6.43
C GLU A 198 11.93 14.79 6.04
N ALA A 199 11.20 15.35 7.00
CA ALA A 199 9.91 15.98 6.77
C ALA A 199 10.00 17.19 5.83
N LYS A 200 11.00 18.05 5.98
CA LYS A 200 11.26 19.17 5.08
C LYS A 200 11.61 18.70 3.68
N ALA A 201 12.50 17.72 3.56
CA ALA A 201 12.88 17.13 2.28
C ALA A 201 11.66 16.52 1.55
N TYR A 202 10.73 15.92 2.29
CA TYR A 202 9.47 15.43 1.72
C TYR A 202 8.56 16.57 1.25
N ALA A 203 8.42 17.65 2.03
CA ALA A 203 7.57 18.79 1.69
C ALA A 203 8.06 19.51 0.42
N GLU A 204 9.36 19.53 0.16
CA GLU A 204 9.95 20.08 -1.07
C GLU A 204 9.70 19.18 -2.31
N LYS A 205 9.41 17.91 -2.12
CA LYS A 205 9.09 16.94 -3.19
C LYS A 205 7.70 16.34 -3.01
N PRO A 206 6.62 17.11 -3.20
CA PRO A 206 5.25 16.70 -2.87
C PRO A 206 4.71 15.51 -3.69
N HIS A 207 5.48 14.96 -4.60
CA HIS A 207 5.10 13.82 -5.45
C HIS A 207 5.63 12.47 -4.94
N SER A 208 6.19 12.41 -3.73
CA SER A 208 6.51 11.12 -3.12
C SER A 208 5.24 10.29 -2.89
N VAL A 209 5.22 9.08 -3.42
CA VAL A 209 4.06 8.17 -3.38
C VAL A 209 3.89 7.40 -2.07
N SER A 210 4.55 7.80 -0.98
CA SER A 210 4.46 7.06 0.28
C SER A 210 3.52 7.75 1.27
N ILE A 211 2.37 7.14 1.55
CA ILE A 211 1.45 7.60 2.60
C ILE A 211 2.13 7.64 3.97
N ALA A 212 3.05 6.71 4.27
CA ALA A 212 3.83 6.74 5.50
C ALA A 212 4.63 8.04 5.65
N ARG A 213 5.39 8.41 4.61
CA ARG A 213 6.16 9.66 4.61
C ARG A 213 5.26 10.88 4.71
N ARG A 214 4.11 10.85 4.06
CA ARG A 214 3.12 11.92 4.15
C ARG A 214 2.64 12.13 5.58
N LEU A 215 2.19 11.07 6.25
CA LEU A 215 1.72 11.13 7.63
C LEU A 215 2.82 11.63 8.60
N ILE A 216 4.04 11.08 8.47
CA ILE A 216 5.20 11.53 9.26
C ILE A 216 5.47 13.01 9.04
N SER A 217 5.51 13.46 7.78
CA SER A 217 5.87 14.85 7.47
C SER A 217 4.80 15.84 7.92
N GLU A 218 3.52 15.55 7.70
CA GLU A 218 2.42 16.42 8.13
C GLU A 218 2.39 16.54 9.66
N TRP A 219 2.56 15.43 10.39
CA TRP A 219 2.66 15.47 11.84
C TRP A 219 3.89 16.25 12.30
N THR A 220 5.08 15.98 11.73
CA THR A 220 6.34 16.64 12.12
C THR A 220 6.28 18.14 11.91
N LEU A 221 5.65 18.60 10.83
CA LEU A 221 5.51 20.03 10.51
C LEU A 221 4.30 20.70 11.17
N GLY A 222 3.46 19.96 11.91
CA GLY A 222 2.28 20.48 12.57
C GLY A 222 1.17 20.94 11.60
N ILE A 223 1.05 20.30 10.44
CA ILE A 223 0.06 20.58 9.39
C ILE A 223 -1.01 19.48 9.26
N GLU A 224 -1.11 18.60 10.26
CA GLU A 224 -2.18 17.59 10.31
C GLU A 224 -3.57 18.27 10.43
N PRO A 225 -4.60 17.68 9.80
CA PRO A 225 -5.97 18.24 9.85
C PRO A 225 -6.63 18.06 11.22
#